data_d7f2c36bd35bcf8be014f94ffe512f1f
#
_entry.id   d7f2c36bd35bcf8be014f94ffe512f1f
#
_cell.length_a   1.000
_cell.length_b   1.000
_cell.length_c   1.000
_cell.angle_alpha   90.00
_cell.angle_beta   90.00
_cell.angle_gamma   90.00
#
_symmetry.space_group_name_H-M   'P 1'
#
loop_
_entity.id
_entity.type
_entity.pdbx_description
1 polymer ?
#
loop_
_entity_poly.entity_id
_entity_poly.type
_entity_poly.pdbx_seq_one_letter_code
_entity_poly.pdbx_strand_id
1 'polypeptide(L)'
;MDQTETLHDEMNKSKMPYYKVLQRYIPIVVINIIFIVIMGYFISPLSKVGTISVEGTQFVYDQTVLDESHIKTGESVIELVQETDHIEKMITDNIPQISKTSVSIVGFNEVVIEVEEFETVAYITQDGSYLRVLENGKVLDDVYTISLGNQPVLSKFDEGKALDMMIEELGKLDASILNLISEVEIVEHRSNSLFIQVYMNNGNRVLSSIPTFSEKIPYYPQMVAAVAGQKGVFDMEVGVYFTPFIEGQEINADTEVDEDSRQPVEGFNG
;
A
#
# COMPACT_ATOMS: atom_id res chain seq x y z
N MET A 1 -89.69 42.84 7.19
CA MET A 1 -88.83 42.13 8.16
C MET A 1 -88.26 40.93 7.36
N ASP A 2 -87.02 40.99 6.84
CA ASP A 2 -86.30 39.85 6.30
C ASP A 2 -85.46 40.08 5.00
N GLN A 3 -84.93 41.28 4.82
CA GLN A 3 -83.91 41.48 3.76
C GLN A 3 -82.50 41.85 4.32
N THR A 4 -82.42 42.18 5.59
CA THR A 4 -81.19 42.58 6.24
C THR A 4 -80.41 41.36 6.82
N GLU A 5 -81.09 40.27 7.13
CA GLU A 5 -80.44 39.03 7.62
C GLU A 5 -79.77 38.25 6.50
N THR A 6 -80.33 38.22 5.31
CA THR A 6 -79.76 37.52 4.16
C THR A 6 -78.51 38.21 3.63
N LEU A 7 -78.41 39.54 3.67
CA LEU A 7 -77.20 40.29 3.31
C LEU A 7 -76.03 40.12 4.31
N HIS A 8 -76.36 39.90 5.55
CA HIS A 8 -75.31 39.67 6.58
C HIS A 8 -74.73 38.29 6.53
N ASP A 9 -75.49 37.28 6.11
CA ASP A 9 -75.09 35.92 5.97
C ASP A 9 -74.25 35.68 4.70
N GLU A 10 -74.55 36.42 3.62
CA GLU A 10 -73.74 36.38 2.38
C GLU A 10 -72.40 37.09 2.51
N MET A 11 -72.32 38.18 3.30
CA MET A 11 -71.05 38.87 3.55
C MET A 11 -70.08 38.06 4.45
N ASN A 12 -70.63 37.13 5.24
CA ASN A 12 -69.82 36.30 6.11
C ASN A 12 -69.30 34.99 5.44
N LYS A 13 -69.91 34.57 4.32
CA LYS A 13 -69.49 33.39 3.53
C LYS A 13 -68.33 33.64 2.59
N SER A 14 -67.92 34.87 2.35
CA SER A 14 -66.91 35.21 1.34
C SER A 14 -65.48 35.38 1.91
N LYS A 15 -65.33 35.32 3.21
CA LYS A 15 -63.97 35.40 3.82
C LYS A 15 -63.41 34.02 3.96
N MET A 16 -62.74 33.53 2.91
CA MET A 16 -61.81 32.36 3.10
C MET A 16 -60.89 32.64 4.30
N PRO A 17 -60.86 31.73 5.28
CA PRO A 17 -60.02 31.98 6.46
C PRO A 17 -58.53 32.07 6.05
N TYR A 18 -57.88 33.16 6.44
CA TYR A 18 -56.50 33.50 6.09
C TYR A 18 -55.53 32.32 6.17
N TYR A 19 -55.74 31.37 7.10
CA TYR A 19 -54.88 30.19 7.26
C TYR A 19 -54.97 29.25 6.03
N LYS A 20 -56.14 29.11 5.36
CA LYS A 20 -56.30 28.29 4.15
C LYS A 20 -55.58 28.89 2.95
N VAL A 21 -55.60 30.22 2.84
CA VAL A 21 -54.86 30.94 1.81
C VAL A 21 -53.35 30.83 2.11
N LEU A 22 -52.96 31.01 3.36
CA LEU A 22 -51.57 30.93 3.79
C LEU A 22 -50.97 29.52 3.58
N GLN A 23 -51.73 28.45 3.89
CA GLN A 23 -51.29 27.06 3.66
C GLN A 23 -50.96 26.76 2.19
N ARG A 24 -51.60 27.41 1.25
CA ARG A 24 -51.35 27.24 -0.19
C ARG A 24 -50.02 27.84 -0.63
N TYR A 25 -49.53 28.88 0.06
CA TYR A 25 -48.27 29.56 -0.25
C TYR A 25 -47.07 29.02 0.55
N ILE A 26 -47.30 28.30 1.67
CA ILE A 26 -46.23 27.71 2.48
C ILE A 26 -45.22 26.93 1.64
N PRO A 27 -45.60 26.00 0.73
CA PRO A 27 -44.61 25.24 -0.04
C PRO A 27 -43.73 26.14 -0.94
N ILE A 28 -44.34 27.21 -1.52
CA ILE A 28 -43.59 28.15 -2.35
C ILE A 28 -42.58 28.94 -1.50
N VAL A 29 -42.97 29.38 -0.31
CA VAL A 29 -42.08 30.10 0.61
C VAL A 29 -40.97 29.19 1.06
N VAL A 30 -41.26 27.93 1.42
CA VAL A 30 -40.24 26.93 1.81
C VAL A 30 -39.26 26.69 0.68
N ILE A 31 -39.71 26.51 -0.54
CA ILE A 31 -38.83 26.33 -1.73
C ILE A 31 -37.90 27.54 -1.89
N ASN A 32 -38.45 28.77 -1.78
CA ASN A 32 -37.64 29.98 -1.88
C ASN A 32 -36.59 30.09 -0.74
N ILE A 33 -36.96 29.73 0.48
CA ILE A 33 -35.99 29.71 1.62
C ILE A 33 -34.87 28.69 1.33
N ILE A 34 -35.22 27.49 0.88
CA ILE A 34 -34.23 26.46 0.52
C ILE A 34 -33.29 26.99 -0.59
N PHE A 35 -33.87 27.64 -1.61
CA PHE A 35 -33.10 28.24 -2.70
C PHE A 35 -32.13 29.32 -2.20
N ILE A 36 -32.57 30.19 -1.29
CA ILE A 36 -31.75 31.24 -0.71
C ILE A 36 -30.61 30.63 0.12
N VAL A 37 -30.86 29.55 0.91
CA VAL A 37 -29.85 28.84 1.69
C VAL A 37 -28.79 28.20 0.79
N ILE A 38 -29.23 27.53 -0.30
CA ILE A 38 -28.34 26.93 -1.29
C ILE A 38 -27.47 28.00 -1.96
N MET A 39 -28.10 29.10 -2.43
CA MET A 39 -27.35 30.21 -3.03
C MET A 39 -26.38 30.86 -2.03
N GLY A 40 -26.81 30.99 -0.77
CA GLY A 40 -25.96 31.50 0.32
C GLY A 40 -24.73 30.61 0.56
N TYR A 41 -24.87 29.27 0.49
CA TYR A 41 -23.75 28.34 0.58
C TYR A 41 -22.73 28.57 -0.54
N PHE A 42 -23.16 28.69 -1.80
CA PHE A 42 -22.25 28.89 -2.94
C PHE A 42 -21.45 30.20 -2.88
N ILE A 43 -22.00 31.25 -2.25
CA ILE A 43 -21.31 32.53 -2.07
C ILE A 43 -20.44 32.54 -0.82
N SER A 44 -20.69 31.62 0.11
CA SER A 44 -19.97 31.51 1.39
C SER A 44 -18.54 30.97 1.22
N PRO A 45 -17.58 31.34 2.09
CA PRO A 45 -16.28 30.67 2.19
C PRO A 45 -16.38 29.16 2.46
N LEU A 46 -17.52 28.67 2.96
CA LEU A 46 -17.74 27.23 3.21
C LEU A 46 -17.84 26.39 1.93
N SER A 47 -18.09 27.02 0.77
CA SER A 47 -18.05 26.36 -0.53
C SER A 47 -16.66 26.33 -1.17
N LYS A 48 -15.65 26.85 -0.47
CA LYS A 48 -14.26 26.94 -0.91
C LYS A 48 -13.38 26.03 -0.06
N VAL A 49 -12.40 25.38 -0.67
CA VAL A 49 -11.38 24.59 0.05
C VAL A 49 -10.67 25.47 1.08
N GLY A 50 -10.79 25.10 2.35
CA GLY A 50 -10.20 25.82 3.48
C GLY A 50 -8.87 25.23 3.90
N THR A 51 -8.89 23.99 4.34
CA THR A 51 -7.70 23.25 4.80
C THR A 51 -7.50 22.01 3.92
N ILE A 52 -6.24 21.64 3.71
CA ILE A 52 -5.85 20.42 3.02
C ILE A 52 -4.92 19.68 3.97
N SER A 53 -5.21 18.43 4.28
CA SER A 53 -4.37 17.53 5.08
C SER A 53 -4.03 16.27 4.29
N VAL A 54 -2.86 15.71 4.57
CA VAL A 54 -2.42 14.42 4.03
C VAL A 54 -2.27 13.46 5.19
N GLU A 55 -2.76 12.24 5.01
CA GLU A 55 -2.69 11.17 6.01
C GLU A 55 -2.18 9.87 5.37
N GLY A 56 -1.51 9.03 6.19
CA GLY A 56 -1.02 7.71 5.76
C GLY A 56 0.40 7.69 5.21
N THR A 57 1.06 8.83 5.05
CA THR A 57 2.46 8.92 4.63
C THR A 57 3.41 8.34 5.68
N GLN A 58 4.43 7.60 5.21
CA GLN A 58 5.51 7.06 6.05
C GLN A 58 6.89 7.50 5.53
N PHE A 59 7.15 7.35 4.26
CA PHE A 59 8.39 7.71 3.59
C PHE A 59 8.21 8.85 2.58
N VAL A 60 7.02 9.00 2.02
CA VAL A 60 6.68 10.11 1.12
C VAL A 60 6.39 11.36 1.96
N TYR A 61 6.96 12.50 1.57
CA TYR A 61 6.66 13.77 2.23
C TYR A 61 5.25 14.24 1.88
N ASP A 62 4.48 14.69 2.88
CA ASP A 62 3.13 15.26 2.69
C ASP A 62 3.13 16.35 1.61
N GLN A 63 4.19 17.18 1.58
CA GLN A 63 4.32 18.26 0.60
C GLN A 63 4.37 17.72 -0.83
N THR A 64 4.99 16.56 -1.07
CA THR A 64 5.04 15.94 -2.40
C THR A 64 3.65 15.55 -2.85
N VAL A 65 2.84 14.96 -1.95
CA VAL A 65 1.45 14.60 -2.24
C VAL A 65 0.59 15.84 -2.53
N LEU A 66 0.77 16.89 -1.71
CA LEU A 66 0.08 18.17 -1.91
C LEU A 66 0.42 18.81 -3.25
N ASP A 67 1.70 18.83 -3.61
CA ASP A 67 2.16 19.42 -4.87
C ASP A 67 1.62 18.65 -6.08
N GLU A 68 1.60 17.31 -6.03
CA GLU A 68 1.05 16.46 -7.09
C GLU A 68 -0.47 16.52 -7.16
N SER A 69 -1.17 16.74 -6.04
CA SER A 69 -2.63 16.87 -6.04
C SER A 69 -3.12 18.10 -6.80
N HIS A 70 -2.28 19.12 -6.94
CA HIS A 70 -2.60 20.43 -7.52
C HIS A 70 -3.79 21.15 -6.85
N ILE A 71 -4.32 20.65 -5.73
CA ILE A 71 -5.44 21.25 -5.00
C ILE A 71 -4.96 22.51 -4.28
N LYS A 72 -5.71 23.61 -4.42
CA LYS A 72 -5.40 24.88 -3.79
C LYS A 72 -6.50 25.36 -2.85
N THR A 73 -6.10 25.98 -1.75
CA THR A 73 -7.02 26.69 -0.85
C THR A 73 -7.76 27.77 -1.62
N GLY A 74 -9.08 27.85 -1.41
CA GLY A 74 -9.95 28.81 -2.08
C GLY A 74 -10.58 28.32 -3.38
N GLU A 75 -10.23 27.15 -3.89
CA GLU A 75 -10.92 26.50 -5.01
C GLU A 75 -12.32 26.04 -4.62
N SER A 76 -13.15 25.76 -5.61
CA SER A 76 -14.52 25.30 -5.39
C SER A 76 -14.55 23.86 -4.91
N VAL A 77 -15.13 23.59 -3.72
CA VAL A 77 -15.33 22.22 -3.20
C VAL A 77 -16.15 21.37 -4.17
N ILE A 78 -17.12 21.96 -4.87
CA ILE A 78 -17.99 21.20 -5.80
C ILE A 78 -17.24 20.79 -7.07
N GLU A 79 -16.37 21.65 -7.58
CA GLU A 79 -15.50 21.31 -8.71
C GLU A 79 -14.54 20.19 -8.29
N LEU A 80 -13.93 20.32 -7.10
CA LEU A 80 -13.04 19.32 -6.55
C LEU A 80 -13.70 17.94 -6.44
N VAL A 81 -14.97 17.86 -5.94
CA VAL A 81 -15.71 16.59 -5.85
C VAL A 81 -15.87 15.89 -7.20
N GLN A 82 -15.96 16.67 -8.29
CA GLN A 82 -16.10 16.10 -9.63
C GLN A 82 -14.76 15.61 -10.20
N GLU A 83 -13.65 16.06 -9.63
CA GLU A 83 -12.28 15.77 -10.09
C GLU A 83 -11.52 14.80 -9.16
N THR A 84 -12.13 14.35 -8.05
CA THR A 84 -11.46 13.47 -7.06
C THR A 84 -10.83 12.25 -7.71
N ASP A 85 -11.55 11.50 -8.55
CA ASP A 85 -11.04 10.31 -9.22
C ASP A 85 -9.82 10.62 -10.12
N HIS A 86 -9.79 11.79 -10.74
CA HIS A 86 -8.68 12.23 -11.58
C HIS A 86 -7.45 12.58 -10.73
N ILE A 87 -7.68 13.27 -9.61
CA ILE A 87 -6.63 13.66 -8.67
C ILE A 87 -6.01 12.42 -8.00
N GLU A 88 -6.84 11.49 -7.54
CA GLU A 88 -6.40 10.22 -6.95
C GLU A 88 -5.49 9.45 -7.92
N LYS A 89 -5.93 9.34 -9.18
CA LYS A 89 -5.14 8.68 -10.21
C LYS A 89 -3.84 9.43 -10.51
N MET A 90 -3.87 10.75 -10.58
CA MET A 90 -2.70 11.58 -10.86
C MET A 90 -1.63 11.41 -9.76
N ILE A 91 -2.02 11.43 -8.48
CA ILE A 91 -1.11 11.20 -7.35
C ILE A 91 -0.51 9.79 -7.44
N THR A 92 -1.33 8.76 -7.66
CA THR A 92 -0.88 7.36 -7.73
C THR A 92 0.03 7.10 -8.93
N ASP A 93 -0.24 7.71 -10.09
CA ASP A 93 0.57 7.54 -11.31
C ASP A 93 1.93 8.27 -11.21
N ASN A 94 1.97 9.43 -10.55
CA ASN A 94 3.16 10.31 -10.49
C ASN A 94 4.07 10.02 -9.30
N ILE A 95 3.55 9.44 -8.21
CA ILE A 95 4.36 9.07 -7.03
C ILE A 95 4.52 7.56 -6.98
N PRO A 96 5.67 7.01 -7.39
CA PRO A 96 5.89 5.55 -7.50
C PRO A 96 5.74 4.77 -6.19
N GLN A 97 5.88 5.45 -5.05
CA GLN A 97 5.77 4.87 -3.72
C GLN A 97 4.32 4.66 -3.27
N ILE A 98 3.35 5.33 -3.90
CA ILE A 98 1.95 5.29 -3.49
C ILE A 98 1.23 4.17 -4.22
N SER A 99 0.62 3.27 -3.46
CA SER A 99 -0.20 2.16 -3.97
C SER A 99 -1.65 2.58 -4.18
N LYS A 100 -2.15 3.46 -3.31
CA LYS A 100 -3.52 3.93 -3.36
C LYS A 100 -3.65 5.32 -2.79
N THR A 101 -4.55 6.10 -3.37
CA THR A 101 -4.93 7.43 -2.91
C THR A 101 -6.45 7.50 -2.77
N SER A 102 -6.92 8.21 -1.77
CA SER A 102 -8.34 8.55 -1.59
C SER A 102 -8.45 10.03 -1.20
N VAL A 103 -9.26 10.78 -1.94
CA VAL A 103 -9.53 12.20 -1.67
C VAL A 103 -10.93 12.34 -1.13
N SER A 104 -11.06 12.82 0.10
CA SER A 104 -12.33 13.00 0.77
C SER A 104 -12.52 14.45 1.26
N ILE A 105 -13.77 14.84 1.43
CA ILE A 105 -14.12 16.15 1.99
C ILE A 105 -14.77 15.92 3.35
N VAL A 106 -14.12 16.44 4.38
CA VAL A 106 -14.59 16.36 5.77
C VAL A 106 -15.27 17.67 6.14
N GLY A 107 -16.46 17.56 6.72
CA GLY A 107 -17.25 18.75 7.06
C GLY A 107 -17.75 19.50 5.83
N PHE A 108 -17.41 20.77 5.69
CA PHE A 108 -17.89 21.63 4.59
C PHE A 108 -16.78 21.98 3.59
N ASN A 109 -15.51 22.05 4.03
CA ASN A 109 -14.43 22.64 3.26
C ASN A 109 -13.02 22.15 3.63
N GLU A 110 -12.91 21.10 4.41
CA GLU A 110 -11.65 20.44 4.72
C GLU A 110 -11.44 19.26 3.75
N VAL A 111 -10.30 19.26 3.06
CA VAL A 111 -9.91 18.18 2.14
C VAL A 111 -8.90 17.29 2.84
N VAL A 112 -9.17 16.00 2.86
CA VAL A 112 -8.27 14.98 3.40
C VAL A 112 -7.83 14.08 2.26
N ILE A 113 -6.53 13.99 2.04
CA ILE A 113 -5.90 13.09 1.08
C ILE A 113 -5.28 11.94 1.89
N GLU A 114 -5.91 10.77 1.83
CA GLU A 114 -5.39 9.56 2.44
C GLU A 114 -4.56 8.80 1.40
N VAL A 115 -3.34 8.40 1.77
CA VAL A 115 -2.46 7.61 0.90
C VAL A 115 -2.04 6.32 1.59
N GLU A 116 -1.89 5.27 0.79
CA GLU A 116 -1.27 4.01 1.19
C GLU A 116 0.03 3.88 0.39
N GLU A 117 1.16 3.66 1.06
CA GLU A 117 2.44 3.44 0.40
C GLU A 117 2.67 1.94 0.17
N PHE A 118 3.36 1.61 -0.94
CA PHE A 118 3.87 0.27 -1.17
C PHE A 118 4.91 -0.11 -0.12
N GLU A 119 4.85 -1.35 0.37
CA GLU A 119 5.82 -1.86 1.32
C GLU A 119 7.20 -2.07 0.66
N THR A 120 8.26 -1.84 1.44
CA THR A 120 9.62 -2.19 1.03
C THR A 120 9.83 -3.68 1.27
N VAL A 121 10.09 -4.45 0.21
CA VAL A 121 10.30 -5.91 0.30
C VAL A 121 11.76 -6.30 0.34
N ALA A 122 12.65 -5.46 -0.17
CA ALA A 122 14.10 -5.70 -0.19
C ALA A 122 14.90 -4.40 -0.37
N TYR A 123 16.20 -4.52 -0.22
CA TYR A 123 17.19 -3.53 -0.65
C TYR A 123 18.11 -4.15 -1.70
N ILE A 124 18.51 -3.39 -2.72
CA ILE A 124 19.56 -3.80 -3.66
C ILE A 124 20.83 -3.04 -3.33
N THR A 125 21.96 -3.75 -3.30
CA THR A 125 23.27 -3.10 -3.21
C THR A 125 23.77 -2.70 -4.58
N GLN A 126 24.04 -1.40 -4.76
CA GLN A 126 24.66 -0.86 -5.96
C GLN A 126 25.72 0.17 -5.56
N ASP A 127 26.95 -0.02 -6.03
CA ASP A 127 28.10 0.88 -5.76
C ASP A 127 28.33 1.23 -4.27
N GLY A 128 28.06 0.25 -3.38
CA GLY A 128 28.22 0.42 -1.92
C GLY A 128 27.08 1.19 -1.24
N SER A 129 26.00 1.40 -1.96
CA SER A 129 24.76 2.03 -1.49
C SER A 129 23.59 1.06 -1.58
N TYR A 130 22.51 1.37 -0.87
CA TYR A 130 21.29 0.56 -0.86
C TYR A 130 20.15 1.33 -1.53
N LEU A 131 19.47 0.69 -2.48
CA LEU A 131 18.26 1.17 -3.12
C LEU A 131 17.06 0.37 -2.61
N ARG A 132 15.96 1.02 -2.30
CA ARG A 132 14.72 0.34 -1.86
C ARG A 132 14.03 -0.34 -3.03
N VAL A 133 13.55 -1.54 -2.77
CA VAL A 133 12.69 -2.30 -3.67
C VAL A 133 11.30 -2.39 -3.06
N LEU A 134 10.30 -1.93 -3.80
CA LEU A 134 8.91 -1.97 -3.39
C LEU A 134 8.24 -3.28 -3.84
N GLU A 135 7.18 -3.67 -3.15
CA GLU A 135 6.39 -4.89 -3.47
C GLU A 135 5.82 -4.90 -4.90
N ASN A 136 5.64 -3.73 -5.52
CA ASN A 136 5.22 -3.62 -6.93
C ASN A 136 6.37 -3.83 -7.94
N GLY A 137 7.55 -4.19 -7.47
CA GLY A 137 8.73 -4.42 -8.30
C GLY A 137 9.54 -3.17 -8.65
N LYS A 138 9.10 -1.98 -8.25
CA LYS A 138 9.85 -0.75 -8.53
C LYS A 138 11.05 -0.62 -7.59
N VAL A 139 12.21 -0.30 -8.18
CA VAL A 139 13.40 0.12 -7.45
C VAL A 139 13.41 1.64 -7.39
N LEU A 140 13.57 2.19 -6.19
CA LEU A 140 13.61 3.63 -5.99
C LEU A 140 15.05 4.14 -6.09
N ASP A 141 15.20 5.32 -6.68
CA ASP A 141 16.50 6.00 -6.80
C ASP A 141 16.99 6.62 -5.46
N ASP A 142 16.27 6.39 -4.38
CA ASP A 142 16.62 6.84 -3.04
C ASP A 142 17.85 6.05 -2.54
N VAL A 143 18.99 6.73 -2.45
CA VAL A 143 20.26 6.12 -2.07
C VAL A 143 20.46 6.20 -0.57
N TYR A 144 20.63 5.04 0.07
CA TYR A 144 20.92 4.92 1.50
C TYR A 144 22.32 4.36 1.71
N THR A 145 23.00 4.84 2.76
CA THR A 145 24.32 4.31 3.17
C THR A 145 24.18 3.01 3.98
N ILE A 146 22.99 2.78 4.55
CA ILE A 146 22.64 1.57 5.32
C ILE A 146 21.24 1.13 4.91
N SER A 147 20.93 -0.16 5.03
CA SER A 147 19.55 -0.65 4.89
C SER A 147 18.71 -0.13 6.07
N LEU A 148 17.54 0.41 5.76
CA LEU A 148 16.62 0.95 6.76
C LEU A 148 15.54 -0.11 7.05
N GLY A 149 15.76 -0.96 8.03
CA GLY A 149 14.79 -1.99 8.43
C GLY A 149 15.36 -3.40 8.42
N ASN A 150 14.46 -4.38 8.49
CA ASN A 150 14.80 -5.82 8.57
C ASN A 150 14.60 -6.56 7.25
N GLN A 151 14.33 -5.85 6.15
CA GLN A 151 14.13 -6.45 4.84
C GLN A 151 15.44 -6.99 4.28
N PRO A 152 15.39 -8.09 3.51
CA PRO A 152 16.56 -8.71 2.92
C PRO A 152 17.31 -7.79 1.96
N VAL A 153 18.61 -7.99 1.86
CA VAL A 153 19.47 -7.31 0.88
C VAL A 153 19.70 -8.26 -0.31
N LEU A 154 19.44 -7.77 -1.51
CA LEU A 154 19.76 -8.44 -2.76
C LEU A 154 21.18 -8.06 -3.19
N SER A 155 22.07 -9.03 -3.28
CA SER A 155 23.47 -8.83 -3.66
C SER A 155 23.83 -9.61 -4.91
N LYS A 156 24.77 -9.09 -5.69
CA LYS A 156 25.27 -9.68 -6.94
C LYS A 156 24.19 -9.89 -8.02
N PHE A 157 23.02 -9.24 -7.90
CA PHE A 157 22.04 -9.23 -8.95
C PHE A 157 22.37 -8.12 -9.95
N ASP A 158 22.47 -8.49 -11.22
CA ASP A 158 22.44 -7.54 -12.31
C ASP A 158 20.99 -7.18 -12.68
N GLU A 159 20.79 -5.99 -13.27
CA GLU A 159 19.49 -5.62 -13.81
C GLU A 159 19.02 -6.66 -14.84
N GLY A 160 17.77 -7.10 -14.73
CA GLY A 160 17.16 -8.02 -15.68
C GLY A 160 16.31 -9.10 -15.03
N LYS A 161 16.00 -10.13 -15.83
CA LYS A 161 14.99 -11.13 -15.52
C LYS A 161 15.18 -11.84 -14.16
N ALA A 162 16.40 -12.11 -13.75
CA ALA A 162 16.65 -12.81 -12.48
C ALA A 162 16.28 -11.92 -11.28
N LEU A 163 16.63 -10.63 -11.35
CA LEU A 163 16.26 -9.63 -10.36
C LEU A 163 14.74 -9.45 -10.30
N ASP A 164 14.08 -9.24 -11.45
CA ASP A 164 12.64 -9.06 -11.53
C ASP A 164 11.89 -10.24 -10.91
N MET A 165 12.32 -11.47 -11.26
CA MET A 165 11.74 -12.69 -10.68
C MET A 165 11.96 -12.79 -9.18
N MET A 166 13.14 -12.41 -8.68
CA MET A 166 13.43 -12.46 -7.23
C MET A 166 12.56 -11.46 -6.46
N ILE A 167 12.39 -10.27 -6.99
CA ILE A 167 11.52 -9.25 -6.41
C ILE A 167 10.06 -9.75 -6.36
N GLU A 168 9.58 -10.36 -7.45
CA GLU A 168 8.24 -10.97 -7.50
C GLU A 168 8.08 -12.07 -6.45
N GLU A 169 9.09 -12.94 -6.29
CA GLU A 169 9.06 -14.02 -5.28
C GLU A 169 9.07 -13.47 -3.85
N LEU A 170 9.86 -12.42 -3.57
CA LEU A 170 9.86 -11.76 -2.26
C LEU A 170 8.53 -11.08 -1.95
N GLY A 171 7.90 -10.43 -2.94
CA GLY A 171 6.59 -9.78 -2.79
C GLY A 171 5.44 -10.74 -2.46
N LYS A 172 5.62 -12.06 -2.68
CA LYS A 172 4.64 -13.11 -2.29
C LYS A 172 4.78 -13.55 -0.83
N LEU A 173 5.86 -13.14 -0.14
CA LEU A 173 6.18 -13.60 1.22
C LEU A 173 5.57 -12.68 2.29
N ASP A 174 5.07 -13.29 3.35
CA ASP A 174 4.67 -12.54 4.54
C ASP A 174 5.87 -11.88 5.23
N ALA A 175 5.65 -10.74 5.87
CA ALA A 175 6.67 -10.02 6.62
C ALA A 175 7.39 -10.90 7.68
N SER A 176 6.69 -11.88 8.25
CA SER A 176 7.27 -12.82 9.22
C SER A 176 8.38 -13.70 8.61
N ILE A 177 8.29 -14.04 7.33
CA ILE A 177 9.29 -14.80 6.59
C ILE A 177 10.39 -13.87 6.08
N LEU A 178 10.03 -12.73 5.49
CA LEU A 178 11.00 -11.72 5.05
C LEU A 178 11.96 -11.32 6.17
N ASN A 179 11.46 -11.12 7.39
CA ASN A 179 12.26 -10.77 8.57
C ASN A 179 13.23 -11.88 9.03
N LEU A 180 13.14 -13.11 8.51
CA LEU A 180 14.11 -14.17 8.79
C LEU A 180 15.31 -14.11 7.84
N ILE A 181 15.19 -13.44 6.72
CA ILE A 181 16.20 -13.37 5.66
C ILE A 181 17.08 -12.13 5.90
N SER A 182 18.38 -12.32 5.84
CA SER A 182 19.36 -11.23 5.91
C SER A 182 19.75 -10.76 4.52
N GLU A 183 20.15 -11.71 3.67
CA GLU A 183 20.68 -11.41 2.34
C GLU A 183 20.32 -12.53 1.37
N VAL A 184 20.03 -12.18 0.12
CA VAL A 184 19.85 -13.10 -0.98
C VAL A 184 20.91 -12.79 -2.04
N GLU A 185 21.72 -13.76 -2.35
CA GLU A 185 22.80 -13.65 -3.32
C GLU A 185 22.51 -14.57 -4.51
N ILE A 186 22.60 -14.04 -5.74
CA ILE A 186 22.63 -14.91 -6.93
C ILE A 186 24.03 -15.51 -7.06
N VAL A 187 24.10 -16.82 -7.25
CA VAL A 187 25.37 -17.53 -7.36
C VAL A 187 25.46 -18.27 -8.68
N GLU A 188 26.68 -18.32 -9.24
CA GLU A 188 26.91 -19.09 -10.44
C GLU A 188 26.80 -20.59 -10.14
N HIS A 189 25.89 -21.24 -10.86
CA HIS A 189 25.69 -22.69 -10.77
C HIS A 189 25.70 -23.30 -12.18
N ARG A 190 26.36 -24.46 -12.34
CA ARG A 190 26.63 -25.06 -13.67
C ARG A 190 25.36 -25.39 -14.48
N SER A 191 24.26 -25.72 -13.81
CA SER A 191 23.01 -26.15 -14.44
C SER A 191 21.84 -25.21 -14.20
N ASN A 192 21.96 -24.19 -13.34
CA ASN A 192 20.87 -23.33 -12.94
C ASN A 192 21.34 -21.87 -12.82
N SER A 193 21.02 -21.05 -13.82
CA SER A 193 21.34 -19.61 -13.81
C SER A 193 20.46 -18.78 -12.86
N LEU A 194 19.43 -19.39 -12.25
CA LEU A 194 18.53 -18.78 -11.27
C LEU A 194 18.73 -19.35 -9.87
N PHE A 195 19.94 -19.85 -9.61
CA PHE A 195 20.31 -20.42 -8.32
C PHE A 195 20.69 -19.31 -7.34
N ILE A 196 20.20 -19.40 -6.11
CA ILE A 196 20.42 -18.40 -5.07
C ILE A 196 20.90 -19.04 -3.79
N GLN A 197 21.73 -18.30 -3.08
CA GLN A 197 22.10 -18.54 -1.71
C GLN A 197 21.46 -17.48 -0.82
N VAL A 198 20.76 -17.91 0.21
CA VAL A 198 20.06 -17.06 1.16
C VAL A 198 20.73 -17.16 2.52
N TYR A 199 21.15 -16.04 3.05
CA TYR A 199 21.68 -15.92 4.41
C TYR A 199 20.54 -15.58 5.36
N MET A 200 20.38 -16.41 6.37
CA MET A 200 19.32 -16.25 7.36
C MET A 200 19.83 -15.50 8.59
N ASN A 201 18.99 -14.66 9.19
CA ASN A 201 19.33 -13.87 10.38
C ASN A 201 19.81 -14.72 11.58
N ASN A 202 19.45 -15.99 11.61
CA ASN A 202 19.91 -16.92 12.63
C ASN A 202 21.27 -17.59 12.31
N GLY A 203 21.92 -17.22 11.20
CA GLY A 203 23.23 -17.73 10.79
C GLY A 203 23.21 -19.01 9.95
N ASN A 204 22.06 -19.56 9.61
CA ASN A 204 21.94 -20.63 8.63
C ASN A 204 22.05 -20.09 7.20
N ARG A 205 22.27 -21.00 6.24
CA ARG A 205 22.16 -20.70 4.80
C ARG A 205 21.09 -21.57 4.17
N VAL A 206 20.45 -21.06 3.14
CA VAL A 206 19.50 -21.79 2.31
C VAL A 206 19.95 -21.71 0.86
N LEU A 207 20.02 -22.84 0.19
CA LEU A 207 20.25 -22.95 -1.24
C LEU A 207 18.90 -23.21 -1.93
N SER A 208 18.57 -22.47 -2.94
CA SER A 208 17.28 -22.59 -3.63
C SER A 208 17.36 -22.10 -5.07
N SER A 209 16.27 -22.25 -5.80
CA SER A 209 16.06 -21.66 -7.10
C SER A 209 15.00 -20.57 -7.02
N ILE A 210 15.23 -19.43 -7.68
CA ILE A 210 14.29 -18.27 -7.66
C ILE A 210 12.85 -18.71 -7.95
N PRO A 211 12.51 -19.48 -9.01
CA PRO A 211 11.13 -19.77 -9.39
C PRO A 211 10.30 -20.52 -8.36
N THR A 212 10.93 -21.15 -7.38
CA THR A 212 10.25 -21.95 -6.33
C THR A 212 10.51 -21.42 -4.94
N PHE A 213 11.11 -20.23 -4.84
CA PHE A 213 11.56 -19.70 -3.56
C PHE A 213 10.40 -19.40 -2.61
N SER A 214 9.40 -18.64 -3.08
CA SER A 214 8.23 -18.26 -2.26
C SER A 214 7.39 -19.46 -1.80
N GLU A 215 7.39 -20.55 -2.56
CA GLU A 215 6.67 -21.77 -2.18
C GLU A 215 7.40 -22.56 -1.08
N LYS A 216 8.73 -22.55 -1.08
CA LYS A 216 9.57 -23.40 -0.21
C LYS A 216 10.00 -22.72 1.08
N ILE A 217 10.41 -21.46 1.01
CA ILE A 217 10.97 -20.75 2.18
C ILE A 217 10.02 -20.62 3.39
N PRO A 218 8.67 -20.58 3.24
CA PRO A 218 7.77 -20.57 4.39
C PRO A 218 7.88 -21.79 5.30
N TYR A 219 8.42 -22.90 4.80
CA TYR A 219 8.68 -24.11 5.60
C TYR A 219 9.97 -24.05 6.40
N TYR A 220 10.82 -23.06 6.17
CA TYR A 220 12.13 -22.94 6.83
C TYR A 220 12.06 -22.99 8.38
N PRO A 221 11.13 -22.33 9.08
CA PRO A 221 11.03 -22.43 10.54
C PRO A 221 10.81 -23.86 11.03
N GLN A 222 10.02 -24.65 10.30
CA GLN A 222 9.74 -26.04 10.62
C GLN A 222 10.99 -26.93 10.38
N MET A 223 11.74 -26.65 9.32
CA MET A 223 12.99 -27.35 9.00
C MET A 223 14.06 -27.10 10.06
N VAL A 224 14.21 -25.87 10.54
CA VAL A 224 15.12 -25.53 11.64
C VAL A 224 14.74 -26.27 12.92
N ALA A 225 13.47 -26.42 13.21
CA ALA A 225 12.99 -27.17 14.36
C ALA A 225 13.29 -28.69 14.23
N ALA A 226 13.18 -29.25 13.02
CA ALA A 226 13.46 -30.65 12.75
C ALA A 226 14.94 -31.03 12.97
N VAL A 227 15.86 -30.11 12.73
CA VAL A 227 17.31 -30.32 12.98
C VAL A 227 17.77 -29.88 14.37
N ALA A 228 16.81 -29.75 15.31
CA ALA A 228 17.08 -29.41 16.71
C ALA A 228 17.89 -28.11 16.90
N GLY A 229 17.75 -27.15 15.97
CA GLY A 229 18.43 -25.85 16.02
C GLY A 229 19.90 -25.88 15.64
N GLN A 230 20.41 -26.98 15.10
CA GLN A 230 21.76 -27.04 14.54
C GLN A 230 21.92 -25.99 13.43
N LYS A 231 23.11 -25.44 13.31
CA LYS A 231 23.46 -24.50 12.25
C LYS A 231 24.04 -25.22 11.04
N GLY A 232 23.67 -24.81 9.86
CA GLY A 232 24.11 -25.45 8.64
C GLY A 232 23.48 -24.86 7.38
N VAL A 233 23.56 -25.61 6.32
CA VAL A 233 23.01 -25.32 5.00
C VAL A 233 21.79 -26.18 4.75
N PHE A 234 20.69 -25.55 4.39
CA PHE A 234 19.46 -26.18 3.90
C PHE A 234 19.44 -26.09 2.37
N ASP A 235 19.54 -27.22 1.69
CA ASP A 235 19.40 -27.28 0.23
C ASP A 235 17.94 -27.61 -0.11
N MET A 236 17.27 -26.65 -0.75
CA MET A 236 15.86 -26.72 -1.16
C MET A 236 15.70 -26.77 -2.69
N GLU A 237 16.78 -26.98 -3.47
CA GLU A 237 16.68 -26.93 -4.92
C GLU A 237 15.75 -28.03 -5.47
N VAL A 238 16.07 -29.30 -5.17
CA VAL A 238 15.32 -30.46 -5.65
C VAL A 238 14.52 -31.16 -4.54
N GLY A 239 15.02 -31.13 -3.35
CA GLY A 239 14.41 -31.71 -2.14
C GLY A 239 14.75 -30.85 -0.95
N VAL A 240 14.63 -31.39 0.27
CA VAL A 240 15.09 -30.70 1.47
C VAL A 240 16.18 -31.53 2.14
N TYR A 241 17.40 -31.05 2.05
CA TYR A 241 18.57 -31.67 2.67
C TYR A 241 19.22 -30.68 3.65
N PHE A 242 19.76 -31.20 4.75
CA PHE A 242 20.49 -30.40 5.71
C PHE A 242 21.92 -30.89 5.82
N THR A 243 22.88 -29.96 5.80
CA THR A 243 24.28 -30.20 6.02
C THR A 243 24.76 -29.31 7.17
N PRO A 244 25.12 -29.87 8.34
CA PRO A 244 25.61 -29.08 9.47
C PRO A 244 26.93 -28.38 9.14
N PHE A 245 27.18 -27.19 9.68
CA PHE A 245 28.49 -26.55 9.62
C PHE A 245 29.50 -27.37 10.43
N ILE A 246 30.66 -27.63 9.82
CA ILE A 246 31.80 -28.27 10.51
C ILE A 246 32.65 -27.16 11.12
N GLU A 247 32.97 -27.27 12.40
CA GLU A 247 33.79 -26.28 13.10
C GLU A 247 35.15 -26.11 12.38
N GLY A 248 35.47 -24.91 11.89
CA GLY A 248 36.72 -24.59 11.18
C GLY A 248 36.67 -24.69 9.66
N GLN A 249 35.52 -25.00 9.04
CA GLN A 249 35.35 -25.02 7.59
C GLN A 249 34.42 -23.86 7.16
N GLU A 250 34.95 -22.85 6.47
CA GLU A 250 34.11 -21.90 5.73
C GLU A 250 33.55 -22.63 4.49
N ILE A 251 32.28 -22.93 4.52
CA ILE A 251 31.57 -23.42 3.33
C ILE A 251 31.28 -22.20 2.45
N ASN A 252 32.13 -21.99 1.45
CA ASN A 252 31.88 -21.04 0.40
C ASN A 252 30.82 -21.60 -0.57
N ALA A 253 30.13 -20.73 -1.33
CA ALA A 253 29.12 -21.11 -2.33
C ALA A 253 29.67 -22.09 -3.39
N ASP A 254 30.98 -22.06 -3.64
CA ASP A 254 31.70 -22.94 -4.55
C ASP A 254 32.10 -24.29 -3.94
N THR A 255 31.88 -24.48 -2.63
CA THR A 255 32.14 -25.78 -1.99
C THR A 255 31.00 -26.71 -2.42
N GLU A 256 31.25 -27.59 -3.36
CA GLU A 256 30.38 -28.74 -3.65
C GLU A 256 30.11 -29.41 -2.28
N VAL A 257 28.88 -29.30 -1.80
CA VAL A 257 28.43 -29.96 -0.58
C VAL A 257 28.55 -31.44 -0.87
N ASP A 258 29.47 -32.10 -0.17
CA ASP A 258 29.77 -33.53 -0.35
C ASP A 258 28.46 -34.32 -0.24
N GLU A 259 28.06 -35.00 -1.32
CA GLU A 259 26.79 -35.73 -1.38
C GLU A 259 26.63 -36.74 -0.25
N ASP A 260 27.71 -37.27 0.27
CA ASP A 260 27.69 -38.21 1.40
C ASP A 260 27.36 -37.54 2.75
N SER A 261 27.46 -36.23 2.87
CA SER A 261 27.15 -35.47 4.11
C SER A 261 25.72 -34.96 4.21
N ARG A 262 24.91 -35.08 3.15
CA ARG A 262 23.53 -34.61 3.06
C ARG A 262 22.59 -35.50 3.86
N GLN A 263 21.90 -34.93 4.84
CA GLN A 263 20.83 -35.61 5.59
C GLN A 263 19.46 -35.13 5.10
N PRO A 264 18.57 -36.04 4.67
CA PRO A 264 17.20 -35.65 4.34
C PRO A 264 16.50 -35.13 5.60
N VAL A 265 15.80 -34.00 5.50
CA VAL A 265 14.98 -33.48 6.60
C VAL A 265 13.67 -34.26 6.62
N GLU A 266 13.46 -35.07 7.69
CA GLU A 266 12.28 -35.90 7.81
C GLU A 266 11.00 -35.05 7.82
N GLY A 267 9.99 -35.49 7.05
CA GLY A 267 8.68 -34.81 6.94
C GLY A 267 8.52 -33.88 5.73
N PHE A 268 9.56 -33.68 4.91
CA PHE A 268 9.52 -32.83 3.71
C PHE A 268 9.91 -33.63 2.45
N ASN A 269 9.19 -34.70 2.16
CA ASN A 269 9.28 -35.36 0.86
C ASN A 269 8.39 -34.59 -0.11
N GLY A 270 9.01 -33.93 -1.12
CA GLY A 270 8.35 -33.18 -2.17
C GLY A 270 7.41 -33.99 -3.07
#